data_6d8c14a1a2f0962a3b42a424185bbe4b
#
_entry.id   6d8c14a1a2f0962a3b42a424185bbe4b
#
_cell.length_a   1.000
_cell.length_b   1.000
_cell.length_c   1.000
_cell.angle_alpha   90.00
_cell.angle_beta   90.00
_cell.angle_gamma   90.00
#
_symmetry.space_group_name_H-M   'P 1'
#
loop_
_entity.id
_entity.type
_entity.pdbx_description
1 polymer ?
#
loop_
_entity_poly.entity_id
_entity_poly.type
_entity_poly.pdbx_seq_one_letter_code
_entity_poly.pdbx_strand_id
1 'polypeptide(L)'
;NDGERQIVYGWMSPFVEPIPMQNDGWCGNLTLPREITLGADGDLHTAPVAEMDGLRENTTDFGTISLGVNGEQTIADDAEAVEIEMTIDLNASTAERAGLKIHATEDGAYTYVAFDDQIGRVVIDRQAAAQGDRGYRTAPLSAEELASGELKLRVFVDRGCVEVYVNDGRQAMSSFSYASEGPRAIKLVAESGTLEIKSLKLHTMKSIGLE
;
A
#
# COMPACT_ATOMS: atom_id res chain seq x y z
N ASN A 1 -20.27 -12.27 -7.75
CA ASN A 1 -21.51 -11.61 -7.33
C ASN A 1 -22.24 -12.50 -6.34
N ASP A 2 -22.47 -12.03 -5.12
CA ASP A 2 -23.14 -12.76 -4.03
C ASP A 2 -24.62 -12.34 -3.82
N GLY A 3 -25.22 -11.77 -4.87
CA GLY A 3 -26.61 -11.33 -4.89
C GLY A 3 -26.74 -9.80 -4.84
N GLU A 4 -26.20 -9.14 -3.84
CA GLU A 4 -26.33 -7.70 -3.65
C GLU A 4 -25.03 -6.93 -3.95
N ARG A 5 -23.87 -7.55 -3.71
CA ARG A 5 -22.55 -6.93 -3.91
C ARG A 5 -21.96 -7.27 -5.28
N GLN A 6 -21.19 -6.36 -5.83
CA GLN A 6 -20.38 -6.59 -7.02
C GLN A 6 -18.92 -6.82 -6.60
N ILE A 7 -18.49 -8.06 -6.62
CA ILE A 7 -17.14 -8.44 -6.22
C ILE A 7 -16.31 -8.75 -7.47
N VAL A 8 -15.12 -8.16 -7.55
CA VAL A 8 -14.19 -8.34 -8.66
C VAL A 8 -12.81 -8.73 -8.19
N TYR A 9 -12.10 -9.42 -9.07
CA TYR A 9 -10.67 -9.71 -8.95
C TYR A 9 -9.96 -9.17 -10.18
N GLY A 10 -8.80 -8.56 -9.98
CA GLY A 10 -7.88 -8.25 -11.05
C GLY A 10 -6.84 -9.36 -11.17
N TRP A 11 -6.36 -9.63 -12.37
CA TRP A 11 -5.22 -10.51 -12.56
C TRP A 11 -3.94 -9.69 -12.67
N MET A 12 -3.04 -9.87 -11.71
CA MET A 12 -1.68 -9.33 -11.75
C MET A 12 -0.78 -10.34 -12.45
N SER A 13 -0.38 -10.04 -13.68
CA SER A 13 0.58 -10.86 -14.41
C SER A 13 1.43 -10.00 -15.34
N PRO A 14 2.76 -10.11 -15.27
CA PRO A 14 3.63 -9.58 -16.31
C PRO A 14 3.61 -10.55 -17.50
N PHE A 15 3.21 -10.09 -18.66
CA PHE A 15 3.22 -10.93 -19.88
C PHE A 15 4.60 -11.07 -20.51
N VAL A 16 5.55 -10.21 -20.13
CA VAL A 16 6.81 -10.05 -20.86
C VAL A 16 8.07 -10.20 -20.01
N GLU A 17 7.95 -10.25 -18.69
CA GLU A 17 9.11 -10.30 -17.81
C GLU A 17 9.07 -11.47 -16.82
N PRO A 18 10.24 -12.08 -16.56
CA PRO A 18 10.36 -13.08 -15.51
C PRO A 18 10.05 -12.47 -14.13
N ILE A 19 9.25 -13.16 -13.35
CA ILE A 19 8.98 -12.81 -11.96
C ILE A 19 9.36 -13.98 -11.05
N PRO A 20 9.76 -13.73 -9.79
CA PRO A 20 10.27 -14.76 -8.89
C PRO A 20 9.35 -15.98 -8.74
N MET A 21 8.03 -15.78 -8.68
CA MET A 21 7.06 -16.86 -8.51
C MET A 21 7.07 -17.91 -9.64
N GLN A 22 7.63 -17.58 -10.80
CA GLN A 22 7.77 -18.57 -11.90
C GLN A 22 8.73 -19.69 -11.52
N ASN A 23 9.66 -19.46 -10.59
CA ASN A 23 10.52 -20.52 -10.06
C ASN A 23 9.74 -21.54 -9.23
N ASP A 24 8.58 -21.14 -8.72
CA ASP A 24 7.67 -21.99 -7.96
C ASP A 24 6.66 -22.74 -8.87
N GLY A 25 6.77 -22.56 -10.18
CA GLY A 25 5.98 -23.26 -11.19
C GLY A 25 4.63 -22.63 -11.54
N TRP A 26 4.40 -21.36 -11.14
CA TRP A 26 3.17 -20.62 -11.45
C TRP A 26 3.47 -19.15 -11.82
N CYS A 27 2.50 -18.46 -12.39
CA CYS A 27 2.69 -17.10 -12.89
C CYS A 27 1.45 -16.25 -12.67
N GLY A 28 1.66 -15.09 -12.04
CA GLY A 28 0.62 -14.13 -11.73
C GLY A 28 -0.18 -14.45 -10.47
N ASN A 29 -0.74 -13.38 -9.89
CA ASN A 29 -1.63 -13.43 -8.73
C ASN A 29 -2.99 -12.83 -9.08
N LEU A 30 -4.02 -13.23 -8.37
CA LEU A 30 -5.22 -12.42 -8.29
C LEU A 30 -5.01 -11.29 -7.28
N THR A 31 -5.64 -10.14 -7.52
CA THR A 31 -5.76 -9.12 -6.48
C THR A 31 -6.62 -9.64 -5.34
N LEU A 32 -6.61 -8.96 -4.21
CA LEU A 32 -7.62 -9.15 -3.18
C LEU A 32 -9.03 -9.04 -3.78
N PRO A 33 -10.03 -9.75 -3.21
CA PRO A 33 -11.41 -9.54 -3.58
C PRO A 33 -11.81 -8.11 -3.26
N ARG A 34 -12.40 -7.42 -4.24
CA ARG A 34 -12.77 -6.01 -4.16
C ARG A 34 -14.26 -5.84 -4.40
N GLU A 35 -14.91 -5.10 -3.54
CA GLU A 35 -16.27 -4.66 -3.76
C GLU A 35 -16.27 -3.37 -4.57
N ILE A 36 -17.08 -3.32 -5.62
CA ILE A 36 -17.33 -2.11 -6.39
C ILE A 36 -18.63 -1.50 -5.91
N THR A 37 -18.59 -0.22 -5.53
CA THR A 37 -19.76 0.56 -5.13
C THR A 37 -19.83 1.85 -5.94
N LEU A 38 -21.04 2.40 -6.09
CA LEU A 38 -21.22 3.73 -6.65
C LEU A 38 -21.19 4.74 -5.50
N GLY A 39 -20.19 5.62 -5.51
CA GLY A 39 -20.06 6.70 -4.54
C GLY A 39 -21.13 7.79 -4.70
N ALA A 40 -21.33 8.58 -3.67
CA ALA A 40 -22.22 9.73 -3.70
C ALA A 40 -21.76 10.83 -4.69
N ASP A 41 -20.47 10.82 -5.04
CA ASP A 41 -19.83 11.65 -6.05
C ASP A 41 -20.15 11.21 -7.49
N GLY A 42 -20.78 10.05 -7.67
CA GLY A 42 -21.10 9.45 -8.97
C GLY A 42 -19.98 8.60 -9.56
N ASP A 43 -18.84 8.47 -8.86
CA ASP A 43 -17.71 7.65 -9.27
C ASP A 43 -17.80 6.21 -8.71
N LEU A 44 -17.14 5.27 -9.37
CA LEU A 44 -17.01 3.91 -8.88
C LEU A 44 -15.88 3.84 -7.84
N HIS A 45 -16.23 3.39 -6.64
CA HIS A 45 -15.27 3.10 -5.60
C HIS A 45 -14.94 1.60 -5.60
N THR A 46 -13.71 1.28 -5.30
CA THR A 46 -13.20 -0.10 -5.29
C THR A 46 -12.42 -0.33 -4.01
N ALA A 47 -13.03 -1.01 -3.07
CA ALA A 47 -12.43 -1.30 -1.75
C ALA A 47 -12.26 -2.81 -1.54
N PRO A 48 -11.33 -3.26 -0.67
CA PRO A 48 -11.28 -4.67 -0.29
C PRO A 48 -12.58 -5.06 0.41
N VAL A 49 -13.04 -6.29 0.18
CA VAL A 49 -14.26 -6.79 0.85
C VAL A 49 -14.09 -6.78 2.36
N ALA A 50 -15.17 -6.57 3.10
CA ALA A 50 -15.15 -6.48 4.56
C ALA A 50 -14.64 -7.76 5.24
N GLU A 51 -14.75 -8.91 4.60
CA GLU A 51 -14.23 -10.20 5.08
C GLU A 51 -12.71 -10.19 5.30
N MET A 52 -11.97 -9.28 4.65
CA MET A 52 -10.53 -9.11 4.88
C MET A 52 -10.22 -8.75 6.34
N ASP A 53 -11.10 -8.03 7.01
CA ASP A 53 -10.92 -7.68 8.43
C ASP A 53 -10.89 -8.93 9.33
N GLY A 54 -11.58 -10.00 8.92
CA GLY A 54 -11.59 -11.30 9.62
C GLY A 54 -10.25 -12.06 9.54
N LEU A 55 -9.32 -11.62 8.68
CA LEU A 55 -7.98 -12.20 8.56
C LEU A 55 -6.96 -11.50 9.47
N ARG A 56 -7.31 -10.42 10.14
CA ARG A 56 -6.44 -9.74 11.10
C ARG A 56 -6.20 -10.61 12.32
N GLU A 57 -4.91 -10.81 12.68
CA GLU A 57 -4.53 -11.57 13.89
C GLU A 57 -4.17 -10.66 15.05
N ASN A 58 -3.18 -9.79 14.84
CA ASN A 58 -2.70 -8.85 15.82
C ASN A 58 -2.74 -7.45 15.24
N THR A 59 -3.02 -6.48 16.10
CA THR A 59 -3.02 -5.07 15.74
C THR A 59 -2.05 -4.32 16.63
N THR A 60 -1.12 -3.61 16.01
CA THR A 60 -0.30 -2.59 16.66
C THR A 60 -0.86 -1.22 16.29
N ASP A 61 -1.33 -0.47 17.28
CA ASP A 61 -1.81 0.90 17.10
C ASP A 61 -0.69 1.87 17.51
N PHE A 62 -0.17 2.59 16.54
CA PHE A 62 0.88 3.60 16.75
C PHE A 62 0.31 4.98 17.09
N GLY A 63 -1.00 5.18 16.93
CA GLY A 63 -1.66 6.47 17.15
C GLY A 63 -1.19 7.53 16.17
N THR A 64 -0.89 8.71 16.72
CA THR A 64 -0.33 9.86 15.96
C THR A 64 1.19 9.77 15.91
N ILE A 65 1.78 10.11 14.75
CA ILE A 65 3.23 10.15 14.57
C ILE A 65 3.62 11.45 13.89
N SER A 66 4.71 12.06 14.37
CA SER A 66 5.35 13.20 13.74
C SER A 66 6.77 12.82 13.34
N LEU A 67 7.09 12.88 12.06
CA LEU A 67 8.46 12.74 11.56
C LEU A 67 9.04 14.11 11.19
N GLY A 68 10.23 14.38 11.69
CA GLY A 68 11.01 15.55 11.30
C GLY A 68 11.48 15.48 9.85
N VAL A 69 12.15 16.53 9.39
CA VAL A 69 12.69 16.62 8.02
C VAL A 69 13.61 15.45 7.72
N ASN A 70 13.32 14.74 6.63
CA ASN A 70 14.01 13.51 6.21
C ASN A 70 13.99 12.41 7.29
N GLY A 71 12.93 12.39 8.12
CA GLY A 71 12.74 11.41 9.17
C GLY A 71 12.38 10.03 8.63
N GLU A 72 12.85 8.99 9.32
CA GLU A 72 12.49 7.60 9.07
C GLU A 72 12.20 6.90 10.40
N GLN A 73 11.15 6.07 10.45
CA GLN A 73 10.80 5.26 11.60
C GLN A 73 10.39 3.85 11.15
N THR A 74 11.06 2.84 11.67
CA THR A 74 10.65 1.44 11.44
C THR A 74 9.37 1.15 12.22
N ILE A 75 8.35 0.63 11.52
CA ILE A 75 7.06 0.21 12.11
C ILE A 75 6.91 -1.31 12.16
N ALA A 76 7.72 -2.04 11.39
CA ALA A 76 7.91 -3.48 11.51
C ALA A 76 9.31 -3.84 11.04
N ASP A 77 10.02 -4.68 11.81
CA ASP A 77 11.38 -5.12 11.46
C ASP A 77 11.37 -6.26 10.43
N ASP A 78 10.33 -7.09 10.47
CA ASP A 78 10.08 -8.15 9.49
C ASP A 78 8.58 -8.35 9.31
N ALA A 79 8.09 -8.23 8.09
CA ALA A 79 6.67 -8.32 7.78
C ALA A 79 6.45 -9.05 6.45
N GLU A 80 5.82 -10.23 6.51
CA GLU A 80 5.48 -11.02 5.32
C GLU A 80 4.08 -10.68 4.76
N ALA A 81 3.07 -10.67 5.65
CA ALA A 81 1.69 -10.42 5.28
C ALA A 81 1.05 -9.48 6.30
N VAL A 82 0.83 -8.25 5.90
CA VAL A 82 0.28 -7.22 6.77
C VAL A 82 -0.71 -6.31 6.04
N GLU A 83 -1.60 -5.73 6.81
CA GLU A 83 -2.42 -4.61 6.43
C GLU A 83 -2.03 -3.39 7.24
N ILE A 84 -1.94 -2.23 6.59
CA ILE A 84 -1.62 -0.96 7.22
C ILE A 84 -2.75 0.02 6.91
N GLU A 85 -3.34 0.58 7.95
CA GLU A 85 -4.29 1.68 7.86
C GLU A 85 -3.59 2.95 8.33
N MET A 86 -3.52 3.96 7.46
CA MET A 86 -2.82 5.21 7.73
C MET A 86 -3.64 6.41 7.28
N THR A 87 -3.69 7.44 8.11
CA THR A 87 -4.25 8.75 7.76
C THR A 87 -3.18 9.82 7.89
N ILE A 88 -2.81 10.43 6.77
CA ILE A 88 -1.87 11.54 6.70
C ILE A 88 -2.63 12.85 6.87
N ASP A 89 -2.09 13.78 7.68
CA ASP A 89 -2.54 15.17 7.74
C ASP A 89 -1.82 15.97 6.65
N LEU A 90 -2.52 16.22 5.53
CA LEU A 90 -1.96 16.97 4.41
C LEU A 90 -1.74 18.45 4.73
N ASN A 91 -2.53 19.01 5.67
CA ASN A 91 -2.40 20.41 6.05
C ASN A 91 -1.20 20.68 6.96
N ALA A 92 -0.81 19.68 7.76
CA ALA A 92 0.29 19.78 8.71
C ALA A 92 1.61 19.20 8.17
N SER A 93 1.56 18.35 7.16
CA SER A 93 2.74 17.77 6.50
C SER A 93 3.34 18.75 5.49
N THR A 94 4.66 18.73 5.38
CA THR A 94 5.41 19.58 4.41
C THR A 94 6.37 18.77 3.53
N ALA A 95 6.40 17.45 3.70
CA ALA A 95 7.28 16.59 2.92
C ALA A 95 6.89 16.60 1.44
N GLU A 96 7.87 16.70 0.55
CA GLU A 96 7.66 16.57 -0.89
C GLU A 96 7.17 15.15 -1.25
N ARG A 97 7.69 14.13 -0.54
CA ARG A 97 7.22 12.75 -0.61
C ARG A 97 7.18 12.14 0.78
N ALA A 98 6.09 11.46 1.10
CA ALA A 98 5.96 10.80 2.41
C ALA A 98 5.08 9.55 2.33
N GLY A 99 5.44 8.52 3.11
CA GLY A 99 4.70 7.27 3.14
C GLY A 99 5.52 6.10 3.66
N LEU A 100 5.36 4.93 3.05
CA LEU A 100 5.85 3.66 3.53
C LEU A 100 6.88 3.06 2.56
N LYS A 101 8.13 2.86 3.00
CA LYS A 101 9.04 1.92 2.36
C LYS A 101 8.67 0.51 2.84
N ILE A 102 8.20 -0.32 1.94
CA ILE A 102 7.83 -1.72 2.18
C ILE A 102 8.86 -2.65 1.56
N HIS A 103 8.95 -3.88 2.07
CA HIS A 103 9.98 -4.84 1.65
C HIS A 103 11.38 -4.23 1.71
N ALA A 104 11.61 -3.36 2.71
CA ALA A 104 12.90 -2.71 2.88
C ALA A 104 13.90 -3.70 3.48
N THR A 105 15.00 -3.94 2.78
CA THR A 105 16.03 -4.91 3.15
C THR A 105 17.39 -4.23 3.41
N GLU A 106 18.31 -4.93 4.05
CA GLU A 106 19.61 -4.38 4.47
C GLU A 106 20.49 -3.95 3.28
N ASP A 107 20.29 -4.53 2.10
CA ASP A 107 20.96 -4.14 0.86
C ASP A 107 20.45 -2.82 0.25
N GLY A 108 19.47 -2.19 0.91
CA GLY A 108 18.89 -0.92 0.50
C GLY A 108 17.78 -1.03 -0.53
N ALA A 109 17.30 -2.24 -0.84
CA ALA A 109 16.14 -2.42 -1.71
C ALA A 109 14.84 -2.12 -0.96
N TYR A 110 13.84 -1.54 -1.65
CA TYR A 110 12.49 -1.31 -1.14
C TYR A 110 11.53 -0.96 -2.28
N THR A 111 10.25 -1.08 -2.01
CA THR A 111 9.17 -0.44 -2.78
C THR A 111 8.59 0.70 -1.95
N TYR A 112 8.37 1.87 -2.54
CA TYR A 112 7.89 3.04 -1.84
C TYR A 112 6.43 3.33 -2.19
N VAL A 113 5.56 3.22 -1.22
CA VAL A 113 4.15 3.67 -1.29
C VAL A 113 4.09 5.05 -0.66
N ALA A 114 3.94 6.09 -1.46
CA ALA A 114 4.04 7.46 -0.97
C ALA A 114 2.96 8.37 -1.56
N PHE A 115 2.63 9.42 -0.83
CA PHE A 115 2.06 10.63 -1.38
C PHE A 115 3.20 11.50 -1.91
N ASP A 116 3.08 11.93 -3.15
CA ASP A 116 3.99 12.87 -3.82
C ASP A 116 3.24 14.19 -3.98
N ASP A 117 3.59 15.17 -3.13
CA ASP A 117 2.91 16.46 -3.06
C ASP A 117 3.13 17.30 -4.31
N GLN A 118 4.31 17.18 -4.94
CA GLN A 118 4.66 17.97 -6.13
C GLN A 118 3.75 17.67 -7.33
N ILE A 119 3.21 16.45 -7.40
CA ILE A 119 2.31 16.02 -8.49
C ILE A 119 0.89 15.71 -8.02
N GLY A 120 0.61 15.81 -6.71
CA GLY A 120 -0.71 15.55 -6.11
C GLY A 120 -1.18 14.11 -6.31
N ARG A 121 -0.29 13.12 -6.11
CA ARG A 121 -0.57 11.71 -6.39
C ARG A 121 -0.09 10.78 -5.29
N VAL A 122 -0.83 9.71 -5.08
CA VAL A 122 -0.27 8.53 -4.41
C VAL A 122 0.49 7.71 -5.44
N VAL A 123 1.68 7.25 -5.10
CA VAL A 123 2.56 6.48 -5.98
C VAL A 123 2.95 5.15 -5.35
N ILE A 124 3.09 4.12 -6.18
CA ILE A 124 3.88 2.93 -5.87
C ILE A 124 5.13 3.02 -6.72
N ASP A 125 6.25 3.35 -6.09
CA ASP A 125 7.54 3.53 -6.74
C ASP A 125 8.42 2.29 -6.53
N ARG A 126 8.82 1.65 -7.62
CA ARG A 126 9.65 0.44 -7.62
C ARG A 126 11.06 0.67 -8.15
N GLN A 127 11.52 1.91 -8.19
CA GLN A 127 12.87 2.22 -8.69
C GLN A 127 13.98 1.54 -7.88
N ALA A 128 13.76 1.39 -6.57
CA ALA A 128 14.67 0.71 -5.65
C ALA A 128 14.23 -0.73 -5.31
N ALA A 129 13.24 -1.31 -6.00
CA ALA A 129 12.80 -2.66 -5.73
C ALA A 129 13.92 -3.68 -6.00
N ALA A 130 13.97 -4.76 -5.22
CA ALA A 130 14.98 -5.79 -5.34
C ALA A 130 14.94 -6.51 -6.69
N GLN A 131 13.73 -6.81 -7.15
CA GLN A 131 13.49 -7.61 -8.36
C GLN A 131 12.28 -7.10 -9.13
N GLY A 132 12.21 -7.49 -10.41
CA GLY A 132 11.12 -7.17 -11.30
C GLY A 132 11.27 -5.79 -11.96
N ASP A 133 10.23 -5.40 -12.67
CA ASP A 133 10.11 -4.12 -13.35
C ASP A 133 10.38 -2.93 -12.45
N ARG A 134 11.17 -1.99 -12.95
CA ARG A 134 11.27 -0.64 -12.39
C ARG A 134 10.11 0.22 -12.86
N GLY A 135 9.75 1.24 -12.11
CA GLY A 135 8.75 2.22 -12.53
C GLY A 135 7.71 2.54 -11.48
N TYR A 136 6.68 3.21 -11.93
CA TYR A 136 5.65 3.81 -11.08
C TYR A 136 4.27 3.29 -11.41
N ARG A 137 3.43 3.15 -10.37
CA ARG A 137 1.97 3.18 -10.47
C ARG A 137 1.51 4.43 -9.75
N THR A 138 0.54 5.16 -10.30
CA THR A 138 0.10 6.42 -9.70
C THR A 138 -1.42 6.53 -9.67
N ALA A 139 -1.94 7.08 -8.58
CA ALA A 139 -3.34 7.43 -8.37
C ALA A 139 -3.43 8.94 -8.12
N PRO A 140 -4.01 9.74 -9.04
CA PRO A 140 -4.15 11.17 -8.84
C PRO A 140 -5.20 11.46 -7.77
N LEU A 141 -4.93 12.45 -6.92
CA LEU A 141 -5.94 12.99 -6.02
C LEU A 141 -6.66 14.16 -6.70
N SER A 142 -7.98 14.21 -6.56
CA SER A 142 -8.77 15.34 -7.01
C SER A 142 -8.48 16.60 -6.17
N ALA A 143 -8.83 17.76 -6.67
CA ALA A 143 -8.72 19.01 -5.93
C ALA A 143 -9.53 18.99 -4.62
N GLU A 144 -10.69 18.30 -4.62
CA GLU A 144 -11.51 18.11 -3.43
C GLU A 144 -10.82 17.23 -2.38
N GLU A 145 -10.20 16.13 -2.80
CA GLU A 145 -9.45 15.25 -1.89
C GLU A 145 -8.26 15.98 -1.27
N LEU A 146 -7.50 16.73 -2.05
CA LEU A 146 -6.41 17.56 -1.54
C LEU A 146 -6.93 18.64 -0.57
N ALA A 147 -8.04 19.29 -0.89
CA ALA A 147 -8.64 20.32 -0.04
C ALA A 147 -9.25 19.77 1.26
N SER A 148 -9.54 18.46 1.34
CA SER A 148 -10.00 17.84 2.58
C SER A 148 -8.97 17.90 3.70
N GLY A 149 -7.68 18.02 3.34
CA GLY A 149 -6.57 18.03 4.28
C GLY A 149 -6.23 16.68 4.89
N GLU A 150 -6.87 15.60 4.43
CA GLU A 150 -6.62 14.22 4.89
C GLU A 150 -6.42 13.28 3.71
N LEU A 151 -5.44 12.39 3.84
CA LEU A 151 -5.23 11.29 2.93
C LEU A 151 -5.27 9.98 3.70
N LYS A 152 -6.25 9.14 3.38
CA LYS A 152 -6.37 7.79 3.94
C LYS A 152 -5.76 6.78 2.99
N LEU A 153 -4.88 5.96 3.52
CA LEU A 153 -4.30 4.82 2.81
C LEU A 153 -4.59 3.54 3.58
N ARG A 154 -5.08 2.54 2.85
CA ARG A 154 -5.15 1.16 3.31
C ARG A 154 -4.25 0.33 2.41
N VAL A 155 -3.18 -0.21 2.98
CA VAL A 155 -2.10 -0.86 2.23
C VAL A 155 -2.00 -2.31 2.67
N PHE A 156 -2.13 -3.23 1.73
CA PHE A 156 -1.87 -4.65 1.95
C PHE A 156 -0.53 -5.00 1.34
N VAL A 157 0.31 -5.61 2.14
CA VAL A 157 1.63 -6.12 1.74
C VAL A 157 1.61 -7.62 1.89
N ASP A 158 2.03 -8.34 0.86
CA ASP A 158 2.21 -9.78 0.87
C ASP A 158 3.58 -10.11 0.25
N ARG A 159 4.02 -11.35 0.31
CA ARG A 159 5.36 -11.83 -0.07
C ARG A 159 5.88 -11.32 -1.41
N GLY A 160 5.01 -11.08 -2.37
CA GLY A 160 5.38 -10.70 -3.72
C GLY A 160 4.55 -9.57 -4.31
N CYS A 161 3.67 -8.93 -3.53
CA CYS A 161 2.82 -7.88 -4.05
C CYS A 161 2.44 -6.83 -2.98
N VAL A 162 1.93 -5.72 -3.47
CA VAL A 162 1.32 -4.65 -2.68
C VAL A 162 0.02 -4.20 -3.35
N GLU A 163 -0.99 -3.96 -2.53
CA GLU A 163 -2.24 -3.33 -2.94
C GLU A 163 -2.50 -2.10 -2.08
N VAL A 164 -2.83 -0.99 -2.72
CA VAL A 164 -3.05 0.30 -2.09
C VAL A 164 -4.44 0.80 -2.44
N TYR A 165 -5.23 1.07 -1.42
CA TYR A 165 -6.55 1.68 -1.53
C TYR A 165 -6.48 3.09 -0.95
N VAL A 166 -6.92 4.05 -1.76
CA VAL A 166 -6.83 5.48 -1.46
C VAL A 166 -8.23 5.99 -1.15
N ASN A 167 -8.36 6.74 -0.05
CA ASN A 167 -9.59 7.44 0.36
C ASN A 167 -10.83 6.53 0.29
N ASP A 168 -10.80 5.45 1.08
CA ASP A 168 -11.89 4.48 1.21
C ASP A 168 -12.27 3.81 -0.13
N GLY A 169 -11.27 3.62 -1.03
CA GLY A 169 -11.45 2.92 -2.30
C GLY A 169 -11.83 3.81 -3.48
N ARG A 170 -11.73 5.12 -3.37
CA ARG A 170 -11.85 6.02 -4.55
C ARG A 170 -10.88 5.63 -5.64
N GLN A 171 -9.71 5.12 -5.25
CA GLN A 171 -8.75 4.53 -6.17
C GLN A 171 -8.11 3.30 -5.55
N ALA A 172 -7.74 2.35 -6.40
CA ALA A 172 -7.02 1.16 -6.01
C ALA A 172 -5.86 0.91 -6.98
N MET A 173 -4.70 0.63 -6.42
CA MET A 173 -3.50 0.27 -7.17
C MET A 173 -2.98 -1.09 -6.71
N SER A 174 -2.41 -1.85 -7.64
CA SER A 174 -1.73 -3.11 -7.33
C SER A 174 -0.41 -3.18 -8.07
N SER A 175 0.58 -3.76 -7.45
CA SER A 175 1.88 -3.97 -8.08
C SER A 175 2.57 -5.20 -7.50
N PHE A 176 3.41 -5.85 -8.30
CA PHE A 176 4.41 -6.74 -7.73
C PHE A 176 5.40 -5.93 -6.89
N SER A 177 5.84 -6.55 -5.81
CA SER A 177 6.84 -6.01 -4.90
C SER A 177 7.54 -7.19 -4.23
N TYR A 178 8.81 -7.39 -4.58
CA TYR A 178 9.61 -8.49 -4.06
C TYR A 178 10.75 -7.93 -3.21
N ALA A 179 10.96 -8.51 -2.05
CA ALA A 179 12.12 -8.23 -1.21
C ALA A 179 13.35 -9.00 -1.71
N SER A 180 14.54 -8.53 -1.33
CA SER A 180 15.75 -9.34 -1.30
C SER A 180 15.66 -10.41 -0.20
N GLU A 181 16.68 -11.26 -0.09
CA GLU A 181 16.77 -12.20 1.04
C GLU A 181 16.93 -11.45 2.37
N GLY A 182 16.37 -12.02 3.42
CA GLY A 182 16.44 -11.48 4.78
C GLY A 182 15.16 -10.83 5.28
N PRO A 183 15.22 -10.18 6.46
CA PRO A 183 14.08 -9.48 7.03
C PRO A 183 13.54 -8.37 6.12
N ARG A 184 12.22 -8.22 6.12
CA ARG A 184 11.47 -7.30 5.24
C ARG A 184 10.85 -6.21 6.07
N ALA A 185 11.63 -5.18 6.35
CA ALA A 185 11.15 -4.09 7.18
C ALA A 185 10.09 -3.24 6.46
N ILE A 186 9.24 -2.62 7.27
CA ILE A 186 8.34 -1.55 6.85
C ILE A 186 8.73 -0.30 7.61
N LYS A 187 8.96 0.78 6.87
CA LYS A 187 9.42 2.06 7.42
C LYS A 187 8.53 3.19 6.99
N LEU A 188 8.12 4.03 7.93
CA LEU A 188 7.49 5.31 7.66
C LEU A 188 8.58 6.34 7.34
N VAL A 189 8.40 7.12 6.27
CA VAL A 189 9.45 8.02 5.76
C VAL A 189 8.86 9.36 5.35
N ALA A 190 9.60 10.43 5.65
CA ALA A 190 9.37 11.78 5.12
C ALA A 190 10.59 12.23 4.32
N GLU A 191 10.41 12.74 3.10
CA GLU A 191 11.48 13.24 2.25
C GLU A 191 11.27 14.75 1.98
N SER A 192 12.31 15.54 2.15
CA SER A 192 12.34 17.00 1.90
C SER A 192 11.27 17.79 2.68
N GLY A 193 10.97 17.37 3.91
CA GLY A 193 9.99 18.02 4.77
C GLY A 193 9.57 17.14 5.94
N THR A 194 8.49 17.50 6.61
CA THR A 194 7.93 16.80 7.77
C THR A 194 6.69 16.01 7.40
N LEU A 195 6.43 14.94 8.13
CA LEU A 195 5.21 14.12 7.96
C LEU A 195 4.43 14.07 9.27
N GLU A 196 3.15 14.40 9.20
CA GLU A 196 2.21 14.31 10.30
C GLU A 196 1.15 13.23 10.01
N ILE A 197 1.10 12.22 10.85
CA ILE A 197 0.16 11.10 10.79
C ILE A 197 -0.89 11.28 11.88
N LYS A 198 -2.17 11.30 11.50
CA LYS A 198 -3.31 11.35 12.44
C LYS A 198 -3.58 9.99 13.08
N SER A 199 -3.39 8.91 12.32
CA SER A 199 -3.54 7.55 12.80
C SER A 199 -2.72 6.58 11.96
N LEU A 200 -2.10 5.61 12.61
CA LEU A 200 -1.39 4.51 11.97
C LEU A 200 -1.66 3.22 12.74
N LYS A 201 -2.16 2.21 12.04
CA LYS A 201 -2.32 0.85 12.54
C LYS A 201 -1.68 -0.14 11.60
N LEU A 202 -1.05 -1.15 12.16
CA LEU A 202 -0.52 -2.30 11.44
C LEU A 202 -1.18 -3.56 11.97
N HIS A 203 -1.72 -4.37 11.06
CA HIS A 203 -2.34 -5.65 11.36
C HIS A 203 -1.52 -6.76 10.72
N THR A 204 -1.10 -7.76 11.50
CA THR A 204 -0.60 -9.01 10.93
C THR A 204 -1.78 -9.83 10.40
N MET A 205 -1.58 -10.45 9.24
CA MET A 205 -2.66 -11.14 8.55
C MET A 205 -2.47 -12.66 8.63
N LYS A 206 -3.58 -13.39 8.81
CA LYS A 206 -3.59 -14.86 8.75
C LYS A 206 -3.29 -15.34 7.34
N SER A 207 -2.49 -16.40 7.25
CA SER A 207 -2.41 -17.17 6.02
C SER A 207 -3.76 -17.87 5.77
N ILE A 208 -4.25 -17.76 4.54
CA ILE A 208 -5.37 -18.57 4.05
C ILE A 208 -4.85 -19.84 3.35
N GLY A 209 -3.78 -20.44 3.89
CA GLY A 209 -3.15 -21.61 3.32
C GLY A 209 -4.20 -22.66 2.93
N LEU A 210 -4.04 -23.22 1.74
CA LEU A 210 -4.74 -24.43 1.33
C LEU A 210 -4.08 -25.56 2.10
N GLU A 211 -4.75 -26.09 3.13
CA GLU A 211 -4.37 -27.35 3.76
C GLU A 211 -4.62 -28.53 2.82
#